data_70beded8ba369f88fc0e0f4152a93d59
#
_entry.id   70beded8ba369f88fc0e0f4152a93d59
#
_cell.length_a   1.000
_cell.length_b   1.000
_cell.length_c   1.000
_cell.angle_alpha   90.00
_cell.angle_beta   90.00
_cell.angle_gamma   90.00
#
_symmetry.space_group_name_H-M   'P 1'
#
loop_
_entity.id
_entity.type
_entity.pdbx_description
1 polymer ?
#
loop_
_entity_poly.entity_id
_entity_poly.type
_entity_poly.pdbx_seq_one_letter_code
_entity_poly.pdbx_strand_id
1 'polypeptide(L)'
;TDMNMLCVLDNAVSVLKVKHVIVCGHYGCGGVLAAMSHKQYGLIDNWLRHIKDVYRTYASELDLLKNEEERGKRLVELNVVENVYNLCKTSTIQNAWKQGQELSVHGWAYSLETGIIKDLSVSFNSDEKLGNMFKFDNK
;
A
#
# COMPACT_ATOMS: atom_id res chain seq x y z
N THR A 1 0.43 4.07 -9.72
CA THR A 1 0.51 4.69 -11.06
C THR A 1 1.93 4.93 -11.57
N ASP A 2 2.98 4.64 -10.78
CA ASP A 2 4.36 4.74 -11.24
C ASP A 2 4.67 3.66 -12.28
N MET A 3 5.08 4.07 -13.49
CA MET A 3 5.29 3.16 -14.61
C MET A 3 6.46 2.20 -14.35
N ASN A 4 7.53 2.65 -13.72
CA ASN A 4 8.69 1.79 -13.43
C ASN A 4 8.28 0.68 -12.45
N MET A 5 7.56 1.04 -11.39
CA MET A 5 7.04 0.07 -10.42
C MET A 5 6.10 -0.93 -11.10
N LEU A 6 5.19 -0.46 -11.96
CA LEU A 6 4.26 -1.34 -12.68
C LEU A 6 4.97 -2.30 -13.63
N CYS A 7 6.02 -1.87 -14.34
CA CYS A 7 6.82 -2.74 -15.20
C CYS A 7 7.57 -3.82 -14.39
N VAL A 8 8.13 -3.45 -13.23
CA VAL A 8 8.78 -4.42 -12.33
C VAL A 8 7.77 -5.41 -11.79
N LEU A 9 6.59 -4.95 -11.38
CA LEU A 9 5.50 -5.80 -10.92
C LEU A 9 5.07 -6.79 -12.01
N ASP A 10 4.89 -6.29 -13.24
CA ASP A 10 4.49 -7.15 -14.36
C ASP A 10 5.54 -8.22 -14.66
N ASN A 11 6.82 -7.86 -14.70
CA ASN A 11 7.89 -8.83 -14.88
C ASN A 11 7.91 -9.88 -13.74
N ALA A 12 7.78 -9.45 -12.49
CA ALA A 12 7.79 -10.35 -11.34
C ALA A 12 6.61 -11.35 -11.38
N VAL A 13 5.43 -10.86 -11.69
CA VAL A 13 4.19 -11.66 -11.67
C VAL A 13 4.01 -12.46 -12.95
N SER A 14 4.16 -11.81 -14.12
CA SER A 14 3.83 -12.44 -15.41
C SER A 14 4.97 -13.30 -15.96
N VAL A 15 6.23 -12.94 -15.70
CA VAL A 15 7.42 -13.65 -16.24
C VAL A 15 8.03 -14.57 -15.17
N LEU A 16 8.40 -14.04 -14.01
CA LEU A 16 9.06 -14.80 -12.96
C LEU A 16 8.10 -15.67 -12.13
N LYS A 17 6.79 -15.42 -12.24
CA LYS A 17 5.74 -16.18 -11.53
C LYS A 17 5.96 -16.23 -10.01
N VAL A 18 6.32 -15.09 -9.41
CA VAL A 18 6.47 -15.01 -7.96
C VAL A 18 5.16 -15.36 -7.26
N LYS A 19 5.26 -16.02 -6.11
CA LYS A 19 4.09 -16.42 -5.31
C LYS A 19 3.67 -15.37 -4.30
N HIS A 20 4.56 -14.43 -3.97
CA HIS A 20 4.31 -13.42 -2.96
C HIS A 20 4.79 -12.05 -3.43
N VAL A 21 3.94 -11.03 -3.24
CA VAL A 21 4.30 -9.62 -3.37
C VAL A 21 4.04 -8.95 -2.02
N ILE A 22 5.01 -8.21 -1.53
CA ILE A 22 4.93 -7.58 -0.21
C ILE A 22 5.01 -6.07 -0.37
N VAL A 23 4.01 -5.36 0.14
CA VAL A 23 4.05 -3.92 0.36
C VAL A 23 4.57 -3.71 1.78
N CYS A 24 5.77 -3.15 1.91
CA CYS A 24 6.38 -2.94 3.20
C CYS A 24 6.64 -1.45 3.44
N GLY A 25 5.97 -0.88 4.43
CA GLY A 25 6.27 0.44 4.98
C GLY A 25 7.30 0.35 6.11
N HIS A 26 7.74 1.50 6.62
CA HIS A 26 8.56 1.56 7.82
C HIS A 26 8.10 2.66 8.76
N TYR A 27 8.18 2.42 10.05
CA TYR A 27 7.89 3.45 11.05
C TYR A 27 8.95 4.56 11.01
N GLY A 28 8.58 5.77 11.44
CA GLY A 28 9.45 6.94 11.40
C GLY A 28 9.72 7.47 9.98
N CYS A 29 8.86 7.12 8.99
CA CYS A 29 9.02 7.57 7.62
C CYS A 29 8.90 9.10 7.50
N GLY A 30 9.99 9.74 7.04
CA GLY A 30 10.01 11.20 6.84
C GLY A 30 8.96 11.68 5.83
N GLY A 31 8.64 10.89 4.80
CA GLY A 31 7.59 11.20 3.84
C GLY A 31 6.19 11.20 4.47
N VAL A 32 5.91 10.25 5.36
CA VAL A 32 4.63 10.20 6.11
C VAL A 32 4.52 11.39 7.05
N LEU A 33 5.58 11.71 7.81
CA LEU A 33 5.60 12.87 8.70
C LEU A 33 5.45 14.19 7.93
N ALA A 34 6.12 14.31 6.78
CA ALA A 34 5.97 15.49 5.90
C ALA A 34 4.54 15.62 5.36
N ALA A 35 3.89 14.49 5.00
CA ALA A 35 2.50 14.50 4.57
C ALA A 35 1.52 14.95 5.66
N MET A 36 1.82 14.67 6.93
CA MET A 36 1.03 15.16 8.08
C MET A 36 1.23 16.65 8.36
N SER A 37 2.33 17.22 7.89
CA SER A 37 2.64 18.64 8.12
C SER A 37 1.94 19.56 7.12
N HIS A 38 1.85 20.85 7.48
CA HIS A 38 1.41 21.92 6.58
C HIS A 38 2.57 22.63 5.86
N LYS A 39 3.80 22.13 6.05
CA LYS A 39 4.99 22.71 5.42
C LYS A 39 5.02 22.39 3.93
N GLN A 40 5.43 23.36 3.13
CA GLN A 40 5.69 23.18 1.70
C GLN A 40 7.13 22.70 1.47
N TYR A 41 7.28 21.65 0.68
CA TYR A 41 8.58 21.03 0.35
C TYR A 41 8.92 21.15 -1.14
N GLY A 42 8.05 21.75 -1.95
CA GLY A 42 8.25 21.93 -3.37
C GLY A 42 7.71 20.77 -4.21
N LEU A 43 8.46 20.30 -5.21
CA LEU A 43 7.98 19.29 -6.16
C LEU A 43 7.46 18.01 -5.49
N ILE A 44 8.09 17.58 -4.41
CA ILE A 44 7.70 16.37 -3.67
C ILE A 44 6.29 16.45 -3.07
N ASP A 45 5.74 17.65 -2.87
CA ASP A 45 4.37 17.82 -2.36
C ASP A 45 3.33 17.14 -3.26
N ASN A 46 3.63 17.02 -4.57
CA ASN A 46 2.77 16.32 -5.51
C ASN A 46 2.71 14.81 -5.24
N TRP A 47 3.81 14.22 -4.80
CA TRP A 47 3.87 12.83 -4.39
C TRP A 47 3.26 12.63 -3.00
N LEU A 48 3.55 13.54 -2.05
CA LEU A 48 3.01 13.50 -0.68
C LEU A 48 1.47 13.56 -0.66
N ARG A 49 0.82 14.13 -1.69
CA ARG A 49 -0.64 14.14 -1.80
C ARG A 49 -1.26 12.74 -1.76
N HIS A 50 -0.60 11.72 -2.27
CA HIS A 50 -1.10 10.35 -2.19
C HIS A 50 -1.22 9.89 -0.73
N ILE A 51 -0.26 10.23 0.12
CA ILE A 51 -0.31 9.93 1.56
C ILE A 51 -1.36 10.81 2.26
N LYS A 52 -1.50 12.09 1.86
CA LYS A 52 -2.55 12.97 2.37
C LYS A 52 -3.95 12.45 2.03
N ASP A 53 -4.14 11.83 0.87
CA ASP A 53 -5.40 11.21 0.48
C ASP A 53 -5.72 10.00 1.36
N VAL A 54 -4.73 9.21 1.74
CA VAL A 54 -4.90 8.13 2.75
C VAL A 54 -5.30 8.75 4.09
N TYR A 55 -4.61 9.79 4.57
CA TYR A 55 -4.98 10.48 5.80
C TYR A 55 -6.45 10.95 5.75
N ARG A 56 -6.86 11.59 4.65
CA ARG A 56 -8.24 12.07 4.46
C ARG A 56 -9.26 10.93 4.55
N THR A 57 -8.96 9.78 3.98
CA THR A 57 -9.83 8.59 4.00
C THR A 57 -10.02 8.07 5.43
N TYR A 58 -9.00 8.13 6.26
CA TYR A 58 -8.99 7.61 7.63
C TYR A 58 -8.96 8.72 8.70
N ALA A 59 -9.33 9.95 8.35
CA ALA A 59 -9.26 11.10 9.26
C ALA A 59 -10.03 10.86 10.57
N SER A 60 -11.20 10.23 10.51
CA SER A 60 -12.01 9.92 11.70
C SER A 60 -11.31 9.02 12.72
N GLU A 61 -10.41 8.15 12.27
CA GLU A 61 -9.57 7.31 13.13
C GLU A 61 -8.32 8.06 13.58
N LEU A 62 -7.62 8.69 12.64
CA LEU A 62 -6.33 9.34 12.90
C LEU A 62 -6.45 10.56 13.81
N ASP A 63 -7.52 11.34 13.68
CA ASP A 63 -7.74 12.55 14.48
C ASP A 63 -8.09 12.25 15.95
N LEU A 64 -8.49 11.02 16.27
CA LEU A 64 -8.67 10.57 17.64
C LEU A 64 -7.34 10.33 18.37
N LEU A 65 -6.26 10.08 17.62
CA LEU A 65 -4.93 9.88 18.18
C LEU A 65 -4.30 11.24 18.53
N LYS A 66 -4.21 11.54 19.82
CA LYS A 66 -3.67 12.82 20.30
C LYS A 66 -2.16 12.92 20.15
N ASN A 67 -1.46 11.78 20.24
CA ASN A 67 -0.01 11.71 20.10
C ASN A 67 0.36 11.69 18.61
N GLU A 68 1.19 12.65 18.18
CA GLU A 68 1.60 12.79 16.77
C GLU A 68 2.46 11.59 16.31
N GLU A 69 3.27 11.02 17.18
CA GLU A 69 4.09 9.85 16.88
C GLU A 69 3.20 8.62 16.62
N GLU A 70 2.20 8.39 17.48
CA GLU A 70 1.23 7.30 17.30
C GLU A 70 0.43 7.47 16.02
N ARG A 71 0.01 8.71 15.73
CA ARG A 71 -0.70 9.05 14.49
C ARG A 71 0.17 8.78 13.27
N GLY A 72 1.45 9.14 13.32
CA GLY A 72 2.41 8.86 12.25
C GLY A 72 2.62 7.36 12.05
N LYS A 73 2.79 6.59 13.12
CA LYS A 73 2.88 5.11 13.06
C LYS A 73 1.63 4.52 12.41
N ARG A 74 0.45 4.97 12.81
CA ARG A 74 -0.81 4.47 12.27
C ARG A 74 -0.99 4.86 10.81
N LEU A 75 -0.61 6.07 10.42
CA LEU A 75 -0.66 6.49 9.02
C LEU A 75 0.30 5.67 8.13
N VAL A 76 1.47 5.27 8.62
CA VAL A 76 2.35 4.31 7.90
C VAL A 76 1.60 3.01 7.63
N GLU A 77 0.95 2.43 8.64
CA GLU A 77 0.20 1.18 8.48
C GLU A 77 -0.94 1.33 7.47
N LEU A 78 -1.74 2.38 7.59
CA LEU A 78 -2.87 2.65 6.69
C LEU A 78 -2.41 2.92 5.25
N ASN A 79 -1.29 3.60 5.08
CA ASN A 79 -0.71 3.81 3.76
C ASN A 79 -0.25 2.48 3.12
N VAL A 80 0.29 1.56 3.90
CA VAL A 80 0.59 0.19 3.41
C VAL A 80 -0.69 -0.53 3.01
N VAL A 81 -1.72 -0.51 3.85
CA VAL A 81 -3.03 -1.14 3.58
C VAL A 81 -3.61 -0.63 2.25
N GLU A 82 -3.66 0.68 2.05
CA GLU A 82 -4.16 1.27 0.79
C GLU A 82 -3.31 0.88 -0.43
N ASN A 83 -1.98 0.79 -0.27
CA ASN A 83 -1.14 0.36 -1.37
C ASN A 83 -1.25 -1.13 -1.68
N VAL A 84 -1.56 -2.00 -0.70
CA VAL A 84 -1.96 -3.39 -0.95
C VAL A 84 -3.24 -3.43 -1.81
N TYR A 85 -4.27 -2.67 -1.43
CA TYR A 85 -5.49 -2.55 -2.24
C TYR A 85 -5.19 -2.03 -3.65
N ASN A 86 -4.33 -1.02 -3.79
CA ASN A 86 -3.97 -0.45 -5.08
C ASN A 86 -3.25 -1.46 -5.99
N LEU A 87 -2.37 -2.29 -5.43
CA LEU A 87 -1.77 -3.40 -6.19
C LEU A 87 -2.81 -4.42 -6.65
N CYS A 88 -3.71 -4.83 -5.75
CA CYS A 88 -4.76 -5.80 -6.05
C CYS A 88 -5.74 -5.29 -7.13
N LYS A 89 -5.88 -3.97 -7.29
CA LYS A 89 -6.69 -3.35 -8.36
C LYS A 89 -6.01 -3.37 -9.73
N THR A 90 -4.71 -3.70 -9.82
CA THR A 90 -4.00 -3.74 -11.11
C THR A 90 -4.45 -4.93 -11.96
N SER A 91 -4.45 -4.74 -13.28
CA SER A 91 -4.74 -5.83 -14.22
C SER A 91 -3.72 -6.96 -14.13
N THR A 92 -2.46 -6.66 -13.86
CA THR A 92 -1.38 -7.64 -13.67
C THR A 92 -1.74 -8.65 -12.57
N ILE A 93 -2.10 -8.17 -11.39
CA ILE A 93 -2.48 -9.04 -10.25
C ILE A 93 -3.77 -9.80 -10.55
N GLN A 94 -4.82 -9.11 -11.01
CA GLN A 94 -6.10 -9.77 -11.25
C GLN A 94 -6.05 -10.80 -12.37
N ASN A 95 -5.30 -10.54 -13.44
CA ASN A 95 -5.11 -11.52 -14.51
C ASN A 95 -4.34 -12.76 -14.02
N ALA A 96 -3.35 -12.60 -13.15
CA ALA A 96 -2.64 -13.73 -12.55
C ALA A 96 -3.62 -14.62 -11.76
N TRP A 97 -4.46 -14.04 -10.91
CA TRP A 97 -5.49 -14.78 -10.16
C TRP A 97 -6.51 -15.47 -11.09
N LYS A 98 -7.00 -14.78 -12.12
CA LYS A 98 -7.94 -15.34 -13.09
C LYS A 98 -7.37 -16.54 -13.86
N GLN A 99 -6.06 -16.54 -14.08
CA GLN A 99 -5.33 -17.65 -14.72
C GLN A 99 -5.02 -18.79 -13.75
N GLY A 100 -5.48 -18.71 -12.49
CA GLY A 100 -5.20 -19.72 -11.46
C GLY A 100 -3.77 -19.68 -10.91
N GLN A 101 -3.02 -18.57 -11.14
CA GLN A 101 -1.68 -18.45 -10.60
C GLN A 101 -1.75 -18.29 -9.07
N GLU A 102 -0.96 -19.09 -8.35
CA GLU A 102 -0.75 -18.92 -6.92
C GLU A 102 0.02 -17.63 -6.67
N LEU A 103 -0.69 -16.61 -6.19
CA LEU A 103 -0.15 -15.29 -5.90
C LEU A 103 -0.85 -14.67 -4.71
N SER A 104 -0.06 -14.25 -3.72
CA SER A 104 -0.55 -13.53 -2.54
C SER A 104 0.11 -12.16 -2.43
N VAL A 105 -0.67 -11.14 -2.10
CA VAL A 105 -0.20 -9.77 -1.84
C VAL A 105 -0.36 -9.49 -0.35
N HIS A 106 0.69 -9.03 0.31
CA HIS A 106 0.74 -8.82 1.76
C HIS A 106 1.11 -7.38 2.11
N GLY A 107 0.68 -6.93 3.30
CA GLY A 107 1.05 -5.63 3.86
C GLY A 107 1.82 -5.79 5.17
N TRP A 108 3.04 -5.22 5.23
CA TRP A 108 3.91 -5.25 6.39
C TRP A 108 4.40 -3.86 6.78
N ALA A 109 4.78 -3.68 8.04
CA ALA A 109 5.45 -2.49 8.53
C ALA A 109 6.74 -2.88 9.25
N TYR A 110 7.86 -2.25 8.88
CA TYR A 110 9.18 -2.51 9.46
C TYR A 110 9.51 -1.47 10.53
N SER A 111 10.03 -1.93 11.66
CA SER A 111 10.56 -1.07 12.71
C SER A 111 12.07 -0.95 12.57
N LEU A 112 12.57 0.26 12.27
CA LEU A 112 14.01 0.56 12.25
C LEU A 112 14.62 0.47 13.65
N GLU A 113 13.82 0.71 14.69
CA GLU A 113 14.26 0.68 16.08
C GLU A 113 14.55 -0.74 16.58
N THR A 114 13.68 -1.68 16.24
CA THR A 114 13.75 -3.06 16.73
C THR A 114 14.25 -4.07 15.70
N GLY A 115 14.29 -3.70 14.43
CA GLY A 115 14.60 -4.61 13.31
C GLY A 115 13.50 -5.64 13.02
N ILE A 116 12.30 -5.46 13.57
CA ILE A 116 11.20 -6.43 13.46
C ILE A 116 10.16 -5.95 12.46
N ILE A 117 9.63 -6.89 11.68
CA ILE A 117 8.49 -6.70 10.79
C ILE A 117 7.20 -7.00 11.56
N LYS A 118 6.23 -6.11 11.44
CA LYS A 118 4.85 -6.30 11.87
C LYS A 118 4.01 -6.69 10.64
N ASP A 119 3.40 -7.85 10.67
CA ASP A 119 2.34 -8.21 9.72
C ASP A 119 1.07 -7.41 10.06
N LEU A 120 0.56 -6.67 9.08
CA LEU A 120 -0.64 -5.85 9.25
C LEU A 120 -1.94 -6.64 9.07
N SER A 121 -1.84 -7.95 8.88
CA SER A 121 -2.99 -8.86 8.68
C SER A 121 -3.85 -8.46 7.47
N VAL A 122 -3.25 -7.81 6.49
CA VAL A 122 -3.84 -7.49 5.19
C VAL A 122 -3.19 -8.34 4.13
N SER A 123 -3.94 -9.33 3.62
CA SER A 123 -3.46 -10.25 2.59
C SER A 123 -4.59 -10.58 1.62
N PHE A 124 -4.22 -10.65 0.34
CA PHE A 124 -5.11 -11.01 -0.76
C PHE A 124 -4.48 -12.11 -1.60
N ASN A 125 -5.26 -13.14 -1.89
CA ASN A 125 -4.91 -14.23 -2.82
C ASN A 125 -5.96 -14.40 -3.93
N SER A 126 -6.95 -13.52 -3.96
CA SER A 126 -8.00 -13.45 -4.97
C SER A 126 -8.62 -12.05 -4.98
N ASP A 127 -9.50 -11.79 -5.95
CA ASP A 127 -10.24 -10.52 -6.04
C ASP A 127 -11.54 -10.50 -5.23
N GLU A 128 -11.86 -11.56 -4.48
CA GLU A 128 -13.14 -11.69 -3.76
C GLU A 128 -13.41 -10.52 -2.80
N LYS A 129 -12.38 -10.06 -2.11
CA LYS A 129 -12.45 -8.95 -1.14
C LYS A 129 -12.36 -7.56 -1.79
N LEU A 130 -12.15 -7.47 -3.10
CA LEU A 130 -12.17 -6.19 -3.80
C LEU A 130 -13.60 -5.73 -4.02
N GLY A 131 -13.84 -4.41 -3.90
CA GLY A 131 -15.12 -3.83 -4.30
C GLY A 131 -15.39 -4.06 -5.79
N ASN A 132 -16.64 -4.34 -6.15
CA ASN A 132 -17.03 -4.71 -7.52
C ASN A 132 -16.57 -3.70 -8.58
N MET A 133 -16.52 -2.41 -8.25
CA MET A 133 -16.04 -1.36 -9.16
C MET A 133 -14.59 -1.55 -9.61
N PHE A 134 -13.78 -2.29 -8.86
CA PHE A 134 -12.35 -2.50 -9.14
C PHE A 134 -12.06 -3.88 -9.75
N LYS A 135 -13.08 -4.71 -9.93
CA LYS A 135 -12.92 -6.03 -10.56
C LYS A 135 -13.04 -5.89 -12.07
N PHE A 136 -12.13 -6.55 -12.78
CA PHE A 136 -12.21 -6.64 -14.23
C PHE A 136 -13.10 -7.80 -14.63
N ASP A 137 -13.88 -7.65 -15.71
CA ASP A 137 -14.67 -8.73 -16.27
C ASP A 137 -13.78 -9.84 -16.86
N ASN A 138 -14.29 -11.05 -16.85
CA ASN A 138 -13.70 -12.14 -17.63
C ASN A 138 -14.02 -11.89 -19.10
N LYS A 139 -12.99 -11.59 -19.89
CA LYS A 139 -13.10 -11.60 -21.35
C LYS A 139 -13.03 -13.01 -21.85
#